data_05f609a2dfe21cd6415f833c10da134f
#
_entry.id   05f609a2dfe21cd6415f833c10da134f
#
_cell.length_a   1.000
_cell.length_b   1.000
_cell.length_c   1.000
_cell.angle_alpha   90.00
_cell.angle_beta   90.00
_cell.angle_gamma   90.00
#
_symmetry.space_group_name_H-M   'P 1'
#
loop_
_entity.id
_entity.type
_entity.pdbx_description
1 polymer ?
#
loop_
_entity_poly.entity_id
_entity_poly.type
_entity_poly.pdbx_seq_one_letter_code
_entity_poly.pdbx_strand_id
1 'polypeptide(L)'
;MDDLGGCRVLRELGKGAMGTVYKADRAGTVVALKVLADEWARDETLTDRFVQEGLIMARLSHPAIVKVLDAGRDRGKNYLVLEYVEGPSFARAIARRAFTPKDSALILSAVARGLHHAHRNGVVHGDVVPSNILLKSDGSPKLTDFGIARLRGPMAARWKAGVTAGTPVYMSPEQAAAMNDVIDGRSDVYSLGAVLYEAVTGRAPFAGRSTPEILEKVAKVSPPAPRLVDPALDADLERIVLKAMDKDPARRYATAKDFADALHEWSARASDWFSMLTP
;
A
#
# COMPACT_ATOMS: atom_id res chain seq x y z
N MET A 1 -11.68 -0.72 -26.21
CA MET A 1 -10.88 -1.94 -25.92
C MET A 1 -11.88 -2.96 -25.41
N ASP A 2 -12.40 -3.80 -26.30
CA ASP A 2 -13.56 -4.64 -25.95
C ASP A 2 -13.15 -6.01 -25.37
N ASP A 3 -11.96 -6.50 -25.71
CA ASP A 3 -11.42 -7.77 -25.24
C ASP A 3 -9.88 -7.71 -25.14
N LEU A 4 -9.28 -8.20 -24.04
CA LEU A 4 -7.84 -8.28 -23.83
C LEU A 4 -7.52 -9.43 -22.86
N GLY A 5 -6.61 -10.32 -23.27
CA GLY A 5 -6.20 -11.47 -22.45
C GLY A 5 -7.36 -12.40 -22.06
N GLY A 6 -8.36 -12.59 -22.94
CA GLY A 6 -9.57 -13.36 -22.68
C GLY A 6 -10.53 -12.70 -21.67
N CYS A 7 -10.36 -11.40 -21.42
CA CYS A 7 -11.21 -10.62 -20.52
C CYS A 7 -12.02 -9.59 -21.32
N ARG A 8 -13.34 -9.66 -21.25
CA ARG A 8 -14.24 -8.64 -21.82
C ARG A 8 -14.32 -7.44 -20.88
N VAL A 9 -13.86 -6.29 -21.32
CA VAL A 9 -13.88 -5.05 -20.53
C VAL A 9 -15.33 -4.59 -20.32
N LEU A 10 -15.69 -4.31 -19.06
CA LEU A 10 -17.02 -3.82 -18.68
C LEU A 10 -17.02 -2.31 -18.43
N ARG A 11 -16.05 -1.82 -17.65
CA ARG A 11 -15.86 -0.38 -17.38
C ARG A 11 -14.48 -0.10 -16.77
N GLU A 12 -14.05 1.14 -16.88
CA GLU A 12 -12.87 1.61 -16.18
C GLU A 12 -13.14 1.70 -14.65
N LEU A 13 -12.17 1.27 -13.85
CA LEU A 13 -12.15 1.39 -12.38
C LEU A 13 -11.28 2.57 -11.94
N GLY A 14 -10.18 2.81 -12.65
CA GLY A 14 -9.26 3.90 -12.37
C GLY A 14 -8.08 3.92 -13.32
N LYS A 15 -7.47 5.10 -13.44
CA LYS A 15 -6.27 5.33 -14.25
C LYS A 15 -5.17 5.90 -13.36
N GLY A 16 -3.99 5.29 -13.40
CA GLY A 16 -2.81 5.72 -12.68
C GLY A 16 -1.62 5.95 -13.62
N ALA A 17 -0.50 6.37 -13.06
CA ALA A 17 0.71 6.66 -13.83
C ALA A 17 1.25 5.44 -14.60
N MET A 18 0.99 4.23 -14.13
CA MET A 18 1.51 2.99 -14.74
C MET A 18 0.52 2.31 -15.66
N GLY A 19 -0.73 2.74 -15.69
CA GLY A 19 -1.74 2.11 -16.53
C GLY A 19 -3.15 2.32 -16.03
N THR A 20 -4.05 1.59 -16.63
CA THR A 20 -5.48 1.66 -16.35
C THR A 20 -5.97 0.33 -15.83
N VAL A 21 -6.84 0.38 -14.82
CA VAL A 21 -7.51 -0.79 -14.26
C VAL A 21 -8.97 -0.79 -14.71
N TYR A 22 -9.42 -1.92 -15.22
CA TYR A 22 -10.78 -2.13 -15.68
C TYR A 22 -11.51 -3.20 -14.87
N LYS A 23 -12.79 -3.05 -14.64
CA LYS A 23 -13.67 -4.17 -14.31
C LYS A 23 -13.90 -4.95 -15.60
N ALA A 24 -13.70 -6.26 -15.58
CA ALA A 24 -13.85 -7.11 -16.75
C ALA A 24 -14.55 -8.42 -16.38
N ASP A 25 -15.08 -9.09 -17.39
CA ASP A 25 -15.61 -10.43 -17.29
C ASP A 25 -14.64 -11.41 -17.94
N ARG A 26 -14.27 -12.47 -17.24
CA ARG A 26 -13.46 -13.58 -17.77
C ARG A 26 -14.23 -14.87 -17.58
N ALA A 27 -14.81 -15.37 -18.66
CA ALA A 27 -15.60 -16.62 -18.67
C ALA A 27 -16.67 -16.66 -17.57
N GLY A 28 -17.45 -15.56 -17.41
CA GLY A 28 -18.52 -15.46 -16.41
C GLY A 28 -18.05 -15.05 -15.01
N THR A 29 -16.75 -14.83 -14.80
CA THR A 29 -16.19 -14.36 -13.53
C THR A 29 -15.77 -12.90 -13.63
N VAL A 30 -16.21 -12.08 -12.67
CA VAL A 30 -15.79 -10.67 -12.59
C VAL A 30 -14.36 -10.59 -12.07
N VAL A 31 -13.50 -9.91 -12.82
CA VAL A 31 -12.07 -9.70 -12.52
C VAL A 31 -11.69 -8.23 -12.61
N ALA A 32 -10.55 -7.86 -12.05
CA ALA A 32 -9.88 -6.59 -12.33
C ALA A 32 -8.77 -6.82 -13.35
N LEU A 33 -8.82 -6.09 -14.47
CA LEU A 33 -7.84 -6.16 -15.55
C LEU A 33 -6.97 -4.89 -15.48
N LYS A 34 -5.72 -5.03 -15.08
CA LYS A 34 -4.73 -3.95 -15.08
C LYS A 34 -3.93 -3.98 -16.36
N VAL A 35 -3.98 -2.91 -17.13
CA VAL A 35 -3.29 -2.76 -18.43
C VAL A 35 -2.19 -1.72 -18.28
N LEU A 36 -0.96 -2.10 -18.63
CA LEU A 36 0.18 -1.20 -18.60
C LEU A 36 0.01 -0.08 -19.63
N ALA A 37 0.35 1.15 -19.26
CA ALA A 37 0.29 2.28 -20.18
C ALA A 37 1.30 2.16 -21.33
N ASP A 38 0.93 2.62 -22.52
CA ASP A 38 1.70 2.44 -23.75
C ASP A 38 3.11 3.05 -23.68
N GLU A 39 3.31 4.10 -22.89
CA GLU A 39 4.62 4.71 -22.66
C GLU A 39 5.61 3.77 -21.94
N TRP A 40 5.12 2.85 -21.11
CA TRP A 40 5.91 1.81 -20.43
C TRP A 40 6.04 0.54 -21.27
N ALA A 41 5.06 0.28 -22.13
CA ALA A 41 5.05 -0.88 -23.03
C ALA A 41 6.10 -0.80 -24.15
N ARG A 42 6.72 0.37 -24.38
CA ARG A 42 7.79 0.58 -25.37
C ARG A 42 9.17 0.12 -24.89
N ASP A 43 9.35 -0.04 -23.58
CA ASP A 43 10.59 -0.54 -22.99
C ASP A 43 10.44 -2.04 -22.71
N GLU A 44 11.09 -2.86 -23.53
CA GLU A 44 11.01 -4.33 -23.41
C GLU A 44 11.49 -4.82 -22.05
N THR A 45 12.52 -4.18 -21.47
CA THR A 45 13.04 -4.55 -20.14
C THR A 45 12.00 -4.31 -19.06
N LEU A 46 11.25 -3.20 -19.12
CA LEU A 46 10.17 -2.89 -18.18
C LEU A 46 8.97 -3.83 -18.40
N THR A 47 8.69 -4.15 -19.64
CA THR A 47 7.62 -5.08 -20.05
C THR A 47 7.83 -6.48 -19.49
N ASP A 48 9.03 -7.04 -19.71
CA ASP A 48 9.39 -8.36 -19.21
C ASP A 48 9.36 -8.42 -17.69
N ARG A 49 9.87 -7.39 -17.02
CA ARG A 49 9.79 -7.26 -15.56
C ARG A 49 8.36 -7.23 -15.07
N PHE A 50 7.47 -6.50 -15.72
CA PHE A 50 6.05 -6.42 -15.33
C PHE A 50 5.37 -7.79 -15.38
N VAL A 51 5.61 -8.56 -16.44
CA VAL A 51 5.07 -9.93 -16.57
C VAL A 51 5.70 -10.87 -15.54
N GLN A 52 7.03 -10.83 -15.38
CA GLN A 52 7.75 -11.65 -14.41
C GLN A 52 7.31 -11.36 -12.97
N GLU A 53 7.15 -10.10 -12.60
CA GLU A 53 6.62 -9.70 -11.29
C GLU A 53 5.19 -10.19 -11.10
N GLY A 54 4.35 -10.10 -12.15
CA GLY A 54 3.01 -10.69 -12.14
C GLY A 54 3.03 -12.19 -11.84
N LEU A 55 3.94 -12.94 -12.46
CA LEU A 55 4.10 -14.37 -12.21
C LEU A 55 4.62 -14.70 -10.79
N ILE A 56 5.52 -13.87 -10.24
CA ILE A 56 5.97 -13.99 -8.85
C ILE A 56 4.79 -13.73 -7.91
N MET A 57 4.01 -12.68 -8.19
CA MET A 57 2.83 -12.34 -7.41
C MET A 57 1.74 -13.40 -7.45
N ALA A 58 1.60 -14.11 -8.58
CA ALA A 58 0.63 -15.22 -8.70
C ALA A 58 0.90 -16.36 -7.71
N ARG A 59 2.13 -16.47 -7.19
CA ARG A 59 2.51 -17.46 -6.16
C ARG A 59 2.13 -17.03 -4.74
N LEU A 60 1.86 -15.73 -4.53
CA LEU A 60 1.45 -15.24 -3.22
C LEU A 60 -0.03 -15.58 -2.98
N SER A 61 -0.28 -16.31 -1.92
CA SER A 61 -1.64 -16.66 -1.48
C SER A 61 -1.82 -16.26 -0.02
N HIS A 62 -2.54 -15.16 0.20
CA HIS A 62 -2.83 -14.65 1.55
C HIS A 62 -4.18 -13.90 1.55
N PRO A 63 -5.02 -14.03 2.59
CA PRO A 63 -6.34 -13.39 2.62
C PRO A 63 -6.28 -11.86 2.48
N ALA A 64 -5.23 -11.20 2.97
CA ALA A 64 -5.04 -9.76 2.88
C ALA A 64 -4.25 -9.29 1.64
N ILE A 65 -4.01 -10.14 0.64
CA ILE A 65 -3.35 -9.79 -0.62
C ILE A 65 -4.33 -10.04 -1.78
N VAL A 66 -4.40 -9.10 -2.73
CA VAL A 66 -5.14 -9.29 -3.98
C VAL A 66 -4.46 -10.39 -4.79
N LYS A 67 -5.21 -11.43 -5.16
CA LYS A 67 -4.67 -12.55 -5.92
C LYS A 67 -4.45 -12.15 -7.38
N VAL A 68 -3.27 -12.44 -7.92
CA VAL A 68 -3.01 -12.40 -9.36
C VAL A 68 -3.49 -13.73 -9.94
N LEU A 69 -4.41 -13.66 -10.89
CA LEU A 69 -5.02 -14.81 -11.55
C LEU A 69 -4.30 -15.18 -12.82
N ASP A 70 -3.75 -14.16 -13.52
CA ASP A 70 -3.03 -14.33 -14.78
C ASP A 70 -2.19 -13.09 -15.09
N ALA A 71 -1.17 -13.25 -15.92
CA ALA A 71 -0.31 -12.19 -16.43
C ALA A 71 0.12 -12.52 -17.87
N GLY A 72 0.13 -11.52 -18.75
CA GLY A 72 0.52 -11.78 -20.11
C GLY A 72 0.62 -10.55 -20.99
N ARG A 73 0.83 -10.82 -22.29
CA ARG A 73 0.83 -9.84 -23.37
C ARG A 73 -0.18 -10.24 -24.44
N ASP A 74 -1.05 -9.33 -24.82
CA ASP A 74 -2.01 -9.51 -25.90
C ASP A 74 -2.14 -8.22 -26.72
N ARG A 75 -2.13 -8.33 -28.05
CA ARG A 75 -2.22 -7.20 -29.01
C ARG A 75 -1.24 -6.07 -28.67
N GLY A 76 -0.02 -6.42 -28.27
CA GLY A 76 1.03 -5.47 -27.92
C GLY A 76 0.87 -4.78 -26.56
N LYS A 77 -0.16 -5.12 -25.77
CA LYS A 77 -0.41 -4.59 -24.44
C LYS A 77 -0.09 -5.64 -23.37
N ASN A 78 0.56 -5.20 -22.30
CA ASN A 78 0.84 -6.04 -21.15
C ASN A 78 -0.27 -5.88 -20.13
N TYR A 79 -0.70 -6.98 -19.53
CA TYR A 79 -1.81 -6.98 -18.59
C TYR A 79 -1.58 -7.93 -17.41
N LEU A 80 -2.26 -7.64 -16.32
CA LEU A 80 -2.48 -8.54 -15.19
C LEU A 80 -3.98 -8.72 -14.99
N VAL A 81 -4.39 -9.97 -14.78
CA VAL A 81 -5.74 -10.31 -14.34
C VAL A 81 -5.70 -10.54 -12.83
N LEU A 82 -6.48 -9.78 -12.10
CA LEU A 82 -6.51 -9.78 -10.64
C LEU A 82 -7.90 -10.19 -10.16
N GLU A 83 -7.99 -10.74 -8.95
CA GLU A 83 -9.30 -10.87 -8.30
C GLU A 83 -9.96 -9.49 -8.18
N TYR A 84 -11.25 -9.43 -8.46
CA TYR A 84 -12.01 -8.20 -8.28
C TYR A 84 -12.43 -8.07 -6.82
N VAL A 85 -12.05 -6.98 -6.18
CA VAL A 85 -12.47 -6.65 -4.80
C VAL A 85 -13.59 -5.63 -4.87
N GLU A 86 -14.77 -6.03 -4.42
CA GLU A 86 -15.93 -5.14 -4.37
C GLU A 86 -15.95 -4.37 -3.07
N GLY A 87 -15.64 -3.07 -3.16
CA GLY A 87 -15.65 -2.18 -2.02
C GLY A 87 -14.76 -0.95 -2.21
N PRO A 88 -14.76 -0.03 -1.24
CA PRO A 88 -13.96 1.19 -1.30
C PRO A 88 -12.49 0.92 -1.00
N SER A 89 -11.61 1.84 -1.40
CA SER A 89 -10.25 1.88 -0.85
C SER A 89 -10.25 2.42 0.59
N PHE A 90 -9.22 2.07 1.35
CA PHE A 90 -9.01 2.59 2.71
C PHE A 90 -8.82 4.12 2.70
N ALA A 91 -8.24 4.69 1.63
CA ALA A 91 -8.17 6.14 1.44
C ALA A 91 -9.56 6.79 1.46
N ARG A 92 -10.53 6.18 0.78
CA ARG A 92 -11.92 6.68 0.80
C ARG A 92 -12.57 6.53 2.17
N ALA A 93 -12.22 5.49 2.91
CA ALA A 93 -12.72 5.28 4.26
C ALA A 93 -12.12 6.30 5.24
N ILE A 94 -10.80 6.56 5.18
CA ILE A 94 -10.13 7.62 5.97
C ILE A 94 -10.78 8.98 5.71
N ALA A 95 -10.96 9.37 4.44
CA ALA A 95 -11.57 10.64 4.06
C ALA A 95 -13.00 10.82 4.62
N ARG A 96 -13.71 9.72 4.86
CA ARG A 96 -15.06 9.71 5.46
C ARG A 96 -15.05 9.53 6.97
N ARG A 97 -13.89 9.36 7.59
CA ARG A 97 -13.75 8.98 9.00
C ARG A 97 -14.60 7.77 9.37
N ALA A 98 -14.59 6.76 8.49
CA ALA A 98 -15.47 5.60 8.59
C ALA A 98 -15.06 4.61 9.69
N PHE A 99 -13.85 4.73 10.23
CA PHE A 99 -13.28 3.79 11.18
C PHE A 99 -12.76 4.49 12.44
N THR A 100 -12.91 3.82 13.56
CA THR A 100 -12.25 4.19 14.82
C THR A 100 -10.74 3.90 14.74
N PRO A 101 -9.90 4.45 15.64
CA PRO A 101 -8.51 4.04 15.74
C PRO A 101 -8.33 2.51 15.90
N LYS A 102 -9.24 1.85 16.64
CA LYS A 102 -9.24 0.39 16.83
C LYS A 102 -9.51 -0.36 15.54
N ASP A 103 -10.55 0.04 14.77
CA ASP A 103 -10.86 -0.59 13.49
C ASP A 103 -9.67 -0.44 12.52
N SER A 104 -9.08 0.77 12.49
CA SER A 104 -7.91 1.05 11.66
C SER A 104 -6.71 0.17 12.03
N ALA A 105 -6.45 -0.02 13.34
CA ALA A 105 -5.39 -0.90 13.82
C ALA A 105 -5.62 -2.37 13.42
N LEU A 106 -6.85 -2.86 13.54
CA LEU A 106 -7.21 -4.25 13.14
C LEU A 106 -7.07 -4.47 11.64
N ILE A 107 -7.56 -3.53 10.82
CA ILE A 107 -7.42 -3.56 9.36
C ILE A 107 -5.94 -3.59 8.98
N LEU A 108 -5.13 -2.68 9.53
CA LEU A 108 -3.72 -2.57 9.19
C LEU A 108 -2.87 -3.70 9.79
N SER A 109 -3.28 -4.31 10.90
CA SER A 109 -2.70 -5.57 11.40
C SER A 109 -2.86 -6.69 10.37
N ALA A 110 -4.05 -6.84 9.77
CA ALA A 110 -4.27 -7.84 8.72
C ALA A 110 -3.43 -7.56 7.46
N VAL A 111 -3.29 -6.29 7.04
CA VAL A 111 -2.41 -5.87 5.94
C VAL A 111 -0.96 -6.19 6.25
N ALA A 112 -0.49 -5.90 7.48
CA ALA A 112 0.88 -6.19 7.92
C ALA A 112 1.20 -7.69 7.90
N ARG A 113 0.23 -8.56 8.21
CA ARG A 113 0.39 -10.03 8.05
C ARG A 113 0.54 -10.41 6.57
N GLY A 114 -0.20 -9.77 5.67
CA GLY A 114 -0.04 -9.93 4.23
C GLY A 114 1.33 -9.49 3.74
N LEU A 115 1.81 -8.33 4.18
CA LEU A 115 3.18 -7.86 3.88
C LEU A 115 4.24 -8.84 4.40
N HIS A 116 4.08 -9.34 5.62
CA HIS A 116 5.01 -10.34 6.16
C HIS A 116 5.06 -11.62 5.30
N HIS A 117 3.89 -12.10 4.83
CA HIS A 117 3.84 -13.24 3.90
C HIS A 117 4.60 -12.92 2.60
N ALA A 118 4.43 -11.74 2.02
CA ALA A 118 5.16 -11.32 0.82
C ALA A 118 6.68 -11.23 1.06
N HIS A 119 7.09 -10.62 2.19
CA HIS A 119 8.51 -10.49 2.56
C HIS A 119 9.19 -11.84 2.71
N ARG A 120 8.52 -12.83 3.32
CA ARG A 120 9.04 -14.20 3.41
C ARG A 120 9.22 -14.89 2.06
N ASN A 121 8.52 -14.43 1.04
CA ASN A 121 8.67 -14.89 -0.35
C ASN A 121 9.59 -13.97 -1.19
N GLY A 122 10.38 -13.11 -0.54
CA GLY A 122 11.34 -12.22 -1.20
C GLY A 122 10.72 -11.02 -1.92
N VAL A 123 9.45 -10.70 -1.63
CA VAL A 123 8.72 -9.61 -2.28
C VAL A 123 8.52 -8.45 -1.31
N VAL A 124 9.08 -7.29 -1.62
CA VAL A 124 8.80 -6.01 -0.94
C VAL A 124 7.76 -5.26 -1.75
N HIS A 125 6.73 -4.73 -1.10
CA HIS A 125 5.65 -4.00 -1.77
C HIS A 125 6.12 -2.66 -2.33
N GLY A 126 6.75 -1.84 -1.48
CA GLY A 126 7.38 -0.56 -1.81
C GLY A 126 6.44 0.57 -2.25
N ASP A 127 5.10 0.36 -2.19
CA ASP A 127 4.07 1.37 -2.46
C ASP A 127 2.84 1.18 -1.57
N VAL A 128 3.08 1.00 -0.29
CA VAL A 128 1.99 0.88 0.69
C VAL A 128 1.38 2.25 0.92
N VAL A 129 0.20 2.46 0.34
CA VAL A 129 -0.58 3.70 0.45
C VAL A 129 -2.05 3.36 0.69
N PRO A 130 -2.87 4.25 1.28
CA PRO A 130 -4.27 3.95 1.58
C PRO A 130 -5.11 3.58 0.35
N SER A 131 -4.78 4.10 -0.84
CA SER A 131 -5.47 3.78 -2.09
C SER A 131 -5.25 2.34 -2.56
N ASN A 132 -4.12 1.72 -2.17
CA ASN A 132 -3.76 0.36 -2.52
C ASN A 132 -4.28 -0.68 -1.50
N ILE A 133 -5.01 -0.25 -0.48
CA ILE A 133 -5.70 -1.13 0.47
C ILE A 133 -7.19 -1.07 0.12
N LEU A 134 -7.71 -2.15 -0.44
CA LEU A 134 -9.13 -2.29 -0.77
C LEU A 134 -9.86 -2.97 0.39
N LEU A 135 -11.09 -2.58 0.64
CA LEU A 135 -11.92 -3.16 1.69
C LEU A 135 -13.05 -3.96 1.07
N LYS A 136 -13.18 -5.22 1.46
CA LYS A 136 -14.33 -6.05 1.08
C LYS A 136 -15.60 -5.60 1.80
N SER A 137 -16.74 -6.13 1.39
CA SER A 137 -18.04 -5.85 2.03
C SER A 137 -18.09 -6.30 3.51
N ASP A 138 -17.28 -7.29 3.89
CA ASP A 138 -17.12 -7.75 5.28
C ASP A 138 -16.12 -6.92 6.10
N GLY A 139 -15.55 -5.85 5.52
CA GLY A 139 -14.55 -4.98 6.13
C GLY A 139 -13.11 -5.53 6.06
N SER A 140 -12.91 -6.77 5.58
CA SER A 140 -11.57 -7.34 5.49
C SER A 140 -10.73 -6.65 4.39
N PRO A 141 -9.43 -6.34 4.67
CA PRO A 141 -8.59 -5.64 3.71
C PRO A 141 -7.96 -6.58 2.69
N LYS A 142 -7.68 -6.02 1.51
CA LYS A 142 -6.92 -6.61 0.43
C LYS A 142 -5.90 -5.61 -0.09
N LEU A 143 -4.61 -5.89 0.07
CA LEU A 143 -3.52 -5.07 -0.46
C LEU A 143 -3.30 -5.41 -1.94
N THR A 144 -3.30 -4.39 -2.79
CA THR A 144 -3.10 -4.49 -4.25
C THR A 144 -1.86 -3.73 -4.69
N ASP A 145 -1.49 -3.89 -5.96
CA ASP A 145 -0.39 -3.14 -6.60
C ASP A 145 1.00 -3.41 -6.04
N PHE A 146 1.26 -4.67 -5.69
CA PHE A 146 2.61 -5.17 -5.41
C PHE A 146 3.54 -5.05 -6.63
N GLY A 147 4.85 -5.02 -6.37
CA GLY A 147 5.88 -5.23 -7.38
C GLY A 147 6.23 -4.01 -8.22
N ILE A 148 5.41 -2.97 -8.22
CA ILE A 148 5.63 -1.73 -8.96
C ILE A 148 6.89 -0.99 -8.45
N ALA A 149 7.31 -1.23 -7.21
CA ALA A 149 8.48 -0.59 -6.62
C ALA A 149 9.82 -1.00 -7.26
N ARG A 150 9.97 -2.25 -7.71
CA ARG A 150 11.18 -2.68 -8.43
C ARG A 150 11.30 -2.07 -9.83
N LEU A 151 10.16 -1.73 -10.47
CA LEU A 151 10.14 -0.94 -11.70
C LEU A 151 10.57 0.52 -11.49
N ARG A 152 10.62 0.98 -10.23
CA ARG A 152 10.91 2.38 -9.86
C ARG A 152 12.36 2.81 -10.02
N GLY A 153 13.33 1.92 -10.20
CA GLY A 153 14.72 2.32 -10.46
C GLY A 153 14.83 3.36 -11.59
N PRO A 154 14.23 3.13 -12.77
CA PRO A 154 14.11 4.14 -13.84
C PRO A 154 13.16 5.29 -13.50
N MET A 155 12.14 5.09 -12.66
CA MET A 155 11.18 6.13 -12.27
C MET A 155 11.75 7.12 -11.25
N ALA A 156 12.67 6.72 -10.38
CA ALA A 156 13.30 7.65 -9.43
C ALA A 156 14.01 8.80 -10.15
N ALA A 157 14.55 8.55 -11.35
CA ALA A 157 15.10 9.60 -12.21
C ALA A 157 14.01 10.54 -12.77
N ARG A 158 12.80 10.02 -13.06
CA ARG A 158 11.66 10.82 -13.55
C ARG A 158 10.99 11.63 -12.42
N TRP A 159 11.03 11.15 -11.17
CA TRP A 159 10.56 11.93 -10.01
C TRP A 159 11.42 13.17 -9.77
N LYS A 160 12.74 13.06 -9.99
CA LYS A 160 13.64 14.25 -10.02
C LYS A 160 13.25 15.24 -11.11
N ALA A 161 12.59 14.80 -12.16
CA ALA A 161 12.11 15.63 -13.27
C ALA A 161 10.68 16.20 -13.07
N GLY A 162 10.10 16.10 -11.86
CA GLY A 162 8.79 16.71 -11.55
C GLY A 162 7.55 15.90 -11.96
N VAL A 163 7.71 14.67 -12.41
CA VAL A 163 6.56 13.77 -12.73
C VAL A 163 6.09 13.09 -11.45
N THR A 164 4.93 13.51 -10.95
CA THR A 164 4.28 13.00 -9.73
C THR A 164 3.68 11.61 -9.98
N ALA A 165 4.42 10.55 -9.67
CA ALA A 165 3.84 9.21 -9.57
C ALA A 165 4.00 8.72 -8.12
N GLY A 166 2.90 8.62 -7.40
CA GLY A 166 2.81 8.21 -5.99
C GLY A 166 2.68 9.38 -5.02
N THR A 167 2.18 9.10 -3.83
CA THR A 167 2.01 10.12 -2.78
C THR A 167 3.24 10.06 -1.86
N PRO A 168 4.20 10.99 -1.98
CA PRO A 168 5.51 10.91 -1.32
C PRO A 168 5.44 10.87 0.21
N VAL A 169 4.30 11.25 0.79
CA VAL A 169 4.08 11.32 2.24
C VAL A 169 4.11 9.95 2.96
N TYR A 170 3.93 8.84 2.21
CA TYR A 170 4.00 7.48 2.77
C TYR A 170 5.33 6.78 2.47
N MET A 171 6.22 7.39 1.68
CA MET A 171 7.53 6.80 1.39
C MET A 171 8.37 6.67 2.64
N SER A 172 9.17 5.60 2.71
CA SER A 172 10.18 5.50 3.73
C SER A 172 11.35 6.49 3.46
N PRO A 173 12.12 6.88 4.50
CA PRO A 173 13.29 7.75 4.34
C PRO A 173 14.28 7.26 3.29
N GLU A 174 14.55 5.96 3.26
CA GLU A 174 15.45 5.33 2.29
C GLU A 174 14.90 5.39 0.86
N GLN A 175 13.58 5.28 0.69
CA GLN A 175 12.94 5.50 -0.62
C GLN A 175 13.00 6.96 -1.05
N ALA A 176 12.71 7.88 -0.13
CA ALA A 176 12.78 9.33 -0.40
C ALA A 176 14.20 9.79 -0.76
N ALA A 177 15.22 9.16 -0.17
CA ALA A 177 16.63 9.40 -0.47
C ALA A 177 17.14 8.61 -1.68
N ALA A 178 16.32 7.80 -2.35
CA ALA A 178 16.69 6.93 -3.47
C ALA A 178 17.83 5.94 -3.14
N MET A 179 17.88 5.46 -1.90
CA MET A 179 18.87 4.48 -1.41
C MET A 179 18.39 3.07 -1.69
N ASN A 180 18.37 2.67 -2.97
CA ASN A 180 17.71 1.44 -3.43
C ASN A 180 18.30 0.15 -2.81
N ASP A 181 19.58 0.14 -2.46
CA ASP A 181 20.27 -1.04 -1.93
C ASP A 181 19.89 -1.40 -0.49
N VAL A 182 19.24 -0.47 0.22
CA VAL A 182 18.81 -0.69 1.64
C VAL A 182 17.30 -0.82 1.79
N ILE A 183 16.56 -0.83 0.68
CA ILE A 183 15.09 -1.02 0.70
C ILE A 183 14.78 -2.48 0.98
N ASP A 184 14.14 -2.75 2.12
CA ASP A 184 13.67 -4.08 2.52
C ASP A 184 12.23 -4.02 3.09
N GLY A 185 11.78 -5.10 3.74
CA GLY A 185 10.44 -5.17 4.34
C GLY A 185 10.17 -4.11 5.42
N ARG A 186 11.21 -3.51 6.02
CA ARG A 186 11.05 -2.43 7.00
C ARG A 186 10.67 -1.10 6.34
N SER A 187 10.89 -0.96 5.03
CA SER A 187 10.36 0.16 4.25
C SER A 187 8.85 0.11 4.16
N ASP A 188 8.26 -1.09 3.96
CA ASP A 188 6.81 -1.28 3.97
C ASP A 188 6.21 -1.08 5.38
N VAL A 189 6.95 -1.46 6.44
CA VAL A 189 6.55 -1.18 7.83
C VAL A 189 6.42 0.32 8.07
N TYR A 190 7.40 1.13 7.60
CA TYR A 190 7.33 2.58 7.69
C TYR A 190 6.12 3.13 6.95
N SER A 191 5.92 2.72 5.69
CA SER A 191 4.81 3.18 4.87
C SER A 191 3.46 2.83 5.49
N LEU A 192 3.32 1.61 6.05
CA LEU A 192 2.10 1.21 6.75
C LEU A 192 1.92 2.00 8.07
N GLY A 193 3.01 2.37 8.76
CA GLY A 193 3.00 3.29 9.89
C GLY A 193 2.48 4.68 9.49
N ALA A 194 2.88 5.20 8.33
CA ALA A 194 2.40 6.48 7.80
C ALA A 194 0.90 6.42 7.41
N VAL A 195 0.44 5.28 6.89
CA VAL A 195 -0.98 5.02 6.64
C VAL A 195 -1.77 5.01 7.95
N LEU A 196 -1.25 4.35 9.00
CA LEU A 196 -1.88 4.33 10.32
C LEU A 196 -1.92 5.74 10.93
N TYR A 197 -0.82 6.50 10.83
CA TYR A 197 -0.77 7.89 11.27
C TYR A 197 -1.94 8.69 10.68
N GLU A 198 -2.13 8.63 9.35
CA GLU A 198 -3.23 9.35 8.71
C GLU A 198 -4.60 8.80 9.11
N ALA A 199 -4.73 7.49 9.24
CA ALA A 199 -6.01 6.87 9.62
C ALA A 199 -6.49 7.33 11.00
N VAL A 200 -5.57 7.52 11.97
CA VAL A 200 -5.92 7.89 13.34
C VAL A 200 -5.96 9.41 13.58
N THR A 201 -5.24 10.20 12.78
CA THR A 201 -5.20 11.66 12.91
C THR A 201 -6.07 12.39 11.89
N GLY A 202 -6.47 11.72 10.80
CA GLY A 202 -7.13 12.32 9.65
C GLY A 202 -6.23 13.23 8.80
N ARG A 203 -4.91 13.21 9.02
CA ARG A 203 -3.92 14.03 8.30
C ARG A 203 -2.68 13.22 7.96
N ALA A 204 -2.14 13.43 6.77
CA ALA A 204 -0.85 12.85 6.40
C ALA A 204 0.27 13.35 7.35
N PRO A 205 1.29 12.51 7.65
CA PRO A 205 2.36 12.87 8.60
C PRO A 205 3.23 14.04 8.14
N PHE A 206 3.29 14.26 6.83
CA PHE A 206 4.06 15.35 6.24
C PHE A 206 3.22 16.11 5.21
N ALA A 207 3.43 17.43 5.16
CA ALA A 207 2.86 18.32 4.17
C ALA A 207 3.95 19.25 3.63
N GLY A 208 3.82 19.68 2.38
CA GLY A 208 4.75 20.60 1.73
C GLY A 208 4.12 21.25 0.51
N ARG A 209 4.74 22.32 0.03
CA ARG A 209 4.32 23.08 -1.16
C ARG A 209 4.75 22.42 -2.47
N SER A 210 5.70 21.48 -2.38
CA SER A 210 6.23 20.75 -3.54
C SER A 210 6.64 19.32 -3.15
N THR A 211 6.70 18.43 -4.15
CA THR A 211 7.20 17.06 -3.96
C THR A 211 8.61 17.01 -3.38
N PRO A 212 9.59 17.81 -3.85
CA PRO A 212 10.93 17.82 -3.25
C PRO A 212 10.94 18.21 -1.75
N GLU A 213 10.13 19.19 -1.34
CA GLU A 213 10.01 19.58 0.06
C GLU A 213 9.44 18.43 0.92
N ILE A 214 8.43 17.72 0.40
CA ILE A 214 7.85 16.57 1.11
C ILE A 214 8.90 15.45 1.24
N LEU A 215 9.61 15.12 0.16
CA LEU A 215 10.66 14.10 0.17
C LEU A 215 11.78 14.45 1.15
N GLU A 216 12.19 15.73 1.23
CA GLU A 216 13.17 16.17 2.21
C GLU A 216 12.69 15.99 3.65
N LYS A 217 11.42 16.34 3.95
CA LYS A 217 10.82 16.12 5.26
C LYS A 217 10.73 14.64 5.60
N VAL A 218 10.28 13.81 4.65
CA VAL A 218 10.23 12.35 4.83
C VAL A 218 11.61 11.79 5.15
N ALA A 219 12.64 12.25 4.46
CA ALA A 219 14.01 11.76 4.68
C ALA A 219 14.61 12.22 6.02
N LYS A 220 14.35 13.46 6.46
CA LYS A 220 15.13 14.11 7.53
C LYS A 220 14.33 14.50 8.76
N VAL A 221 13.03 14.74 8.66
CA VAL A 221 12.22 15.30 9.75
C VAL A 221 11.38 14.21 10.40
N SER A 222 11.40 14.12 11.74
CA SER A 222 10.49 13.22 12.47
C SER A 222 9.03 13.69 12.26
N PRO A 223 8.07 12.76 12.11
CA PRO A 223 6.68 13.13 12.03
C PRO A 223 6.23 13.80 13.35
N PRO A 224 5.31 14.77 13.31
CA PRO A 224 4.68 15.27 14.53
C PRO A 224 4.07 14.10 15.32
N ALA A 225 4.15 14.15 16.65
CA ALA A 225 3.50 13.13 17.47
C ALA A 225 1.97 13.14 17.19
N PRO A 226 1.33 11.99 16.94
CA PRO A 226 -0.11 11.91 16.69
C PRO A 226 -0.97 12.64 17.70
N ARG A 227 -0.61 12.60 18.98
CA ARG A 227 -1.33 13.28 20.06
C ARG A 227 -1.21 14.82 20.04
N LEU A 228 -0.28 15.38 19.26
CA LEU A 228 -0.29 16.84 18.97
C LEU A 228 -1.41 17.21 17.98
N VAL A 229 -1.90 16.26 17.19
CA VAL A 229 -3.00 16.45 16.25
C VAL A 229 -4.33 16.09 16.90
N ASP A 230 -4.37 14.97 17.60
CA ASP A 230 -5.53 14.51 18.38
C ASP A 230 -5.08 14.12 19.81
N PRO A 231 -5.24 15.02 20.80
CA PRO A 231 -4.85 14.74 22.18
C PRO A 231 -5.61 13.58 22.85
N ALA A 232 -6.76 13.16 22.30
CA ALA A 232 -7.54 12.05 22.82
C ALA A 232 -6.98 10.68 22.40
N LEU A 233 -6.02 10.65 21.45
CA LEU A 233 -5.42 9.41 21.00
C LEU A 233 -4.65 8.72 22.14
N ASP A 234 -4.79 7.40 22.18
CA ASP A 234 -4.09 6.55 23.14
C ASP A 234 -2.57 6.65 23.00
N ALA A 235 -1.85 6.77 24.13
CA ALA A 235 -0.40 6.97 24.14
C ALA A 235 0.38 5.73 23.64
N ASP A 236 -0.15 4.51 23.86
CA ASP A 236 0.46 3.29 23.37
C ASP A 236 0.32 3.19 21.85
N LEU A 237 -0.84 3.59 21.29
CA LEU A 237 -1.04 3.65 19.85
C LEU A 237 -0.10 4.69 19.20
N GLU A 238 0.05 5.87 19.81
CA GLU A 238 1.04 6.86 19.35
C GLU A 238 2.45 6.26 19.29
N ARG A 239 2.86 5.55 20.36
CA ARG A 239 4.18 4.90 20.40
C ARG A 239 4.34 3.85 19.32
N ILE A 240 3.29 3.07 19.02
CA ILE A 240 3.31 2.07 17.94
C ILE A 240 3.51 2.75 16.58
N VAL A 241 2.76 3.83 16.31
CA VAL A 241 2.88 4.61 15.08
C VAL A 241 4.29 5.17 14.92
N LEU A 242 4.80 5.87 15.95
CA LEU A 242 6.10 6.53 15.89
C LEU A 242 7.25 5.54 15.76
N LYS A 243 7.17 4.37 16.41
CA LYS A 243 8.15 3.29 16.25
C LYS A 243 8.17 2.75 14.81
N ALA A 244 7.01 2.52 14.20
CA ALA A 244 6.95 2.09 12.80
C ALA A 244 7.56 3.14 11.86
N MET A 245 7.41 4.42 12.18
CA MET A 245 7.90 5.56 11.40
C MET A 245 9.27 6.09 11.82
N ASP A 246 10.05 5.34 12.60
CA ASP A 246 11.43 5.75 12.93
C ASP A 246 12.25 5.91 11.64
N LYS A 247 13.12 6.93 11.61
CA LYS A 247 13.97 7.21 10.45
C LYS A 247 15.03 6.14 10.24
N ASP A 248 15.54 5.57 11.33
CA ASP A 248 16.46 4.45 11.30
C ASP A 248 15.68 3.13 11.14
N PRO A 249 15.85 2.38 10.02
CA PRO A 249 15.19 1.09 9.85
C PRO A 249 15.49 0.08 10.97
N ALA A 250 16.63 0.19 11.66
CA ALA A 250 16.99 -0.70 12.76
C ALA A 250 16.16 -0.46 14.02
N ARG A 251 15.56 0.73 14.16
CA ARG A 251 14.71 1.08 15.31
C ARG A 251 13.23 0.80 15.08
N ARG A 252 12.84 0.51 13.84
CA ARG A 252 11.47 0.10 13.49
C ARG A 252 11.14 -1.29 14.04
N TYR A 253 9.96 -1.79 13.74
CA TYR A 253 9.66 -3.21 13.89
C TYR A 253 10.52 -4.01 12.91
N ALA A 254 11.16 -5.08 13.40
CA ALA A 254 12.06 -5.90 12.60
C ALA A 254 11.34 -6.56 11.40
N THR A 255 10.09 -6.95 11.63
CA THR A 255 9.23 -7.54 10.59
C THR A 255 7.84 -6.89 10.59
N ALA A 256 7.15 -7.01 9.46
CA ALA A 256 5.75 -6.58 9.39
C ALA A 256 4.84 -7.42 10.33
N LYS A 257 5.24 -8.65 10.68
CA LYS A 257 4.54 -9.46 11.69
C LYS A 257 4.64 -8.82 13.07
N ASP A 258 5.82 -8.36 13.48
CA ASP A 258 5.99 -7.72 14.80
C ASP A 258 5.13 -6.45 14.90
N PHE A 259 4.99 -5.71 13.81
CA PHE A 259 4.09 -4.56 13.74
C PHE A 259 2.62 -4.99 13.82
N ALA A 260 2.24 -6.07 13.10
CA ALA A 260 0.89 -6.62 13.17
C ALA A 260 0.51 -7.07 14.58
N ASP A 261 1.44 -7.74 15.27
CA ASP A 261 1.23 -8.24 16.63
C ASP A 261 1.07 -7.08 17.62
N ALA A 262 1.90 -6.04 17.52
CA ALA A 262 1.77 -4.83 18.37
C ALA A 262 0.41 -4.14 18.19
N LEU A 263 -0.11 -4.03 16.95
CA LEU A 263 -1.43 -3.47 16.69
C LEU A 263 -2.55 -4.35 17.24
N HIS A 264 -2.42 -5.66 17.08
CA HIS A 264 -3.40 -6.63 17.56
C HIS A 264 -3.48 -6.62 19.09
N GLU A 265 -2.34 -6.67 19.79
CA GLU A 265 -2.25 -6.63 21.25
C GLU A 265 -2.82 -5.31 21.80
N TRP A 266 -2.51 -4.18 21.16
CA TRP A 266 -3.11 -2.90 21.56
C TRP A 266 -4.64 -2.93 21.38
N SER A 267 -5.14 -3.40 20.24
CA SER A 267 -6.57 -3.43 19.96
C SER A 267 -7.36 -4.36 20.90
N ALA A 268 -6.75 -5.46 21.36
CA ALA A 268 -7.34 -6.36 22.35
C ALA A 268 -7.49 -5.66 23.72
N ARG A 269 -6.43 -4.99 24.21
CA ARG A 269 -6.47 -4.25 25.49
C ARG A 269 -7.45 -3.08 25.49
N ALA A 270 -7.56 -2.38 24.35
CA ALA A 270 -8.53 -1.28 24.19
C ALA A 270 -9.99 -1.75 24.28
N SER A 271 -10.27 -3.05 24.15
CA SER A 271 -11.61 -3.62 24.36
C SER A 271 -11.93 -3.82 25.85
N ASP A 272 -10.93 -4.22 26.65
CA ASP A 272 -11.11 -4.50 28.08
C ASP A 272 -11.31 -3.21 28.87
N TRP A 273 -10.69 -2.11 28.43
CA TRP A 273 -10.84 -0.80 29.06
C TRP A 273 -12.30 -0.26 28.98
N PHE A 274 -12.98 -0.44 27.85
CA PHE A 274 -14.39 -0.01 27.70
C PHE A 274 -15.35 -0.85 28.56
N SER A 275 -15.09 -2.15 28.76
CA SER A 275 -15.89 -3.01 29.61
C SER A 275 -15.72 -2.71 31.12
N MET A 276 -14.60 -2.06 31.51
CA MET A 276 -14.34 -1.63 32.89
C MET A 276 -14.97 -0.25 33.24
N LEU A 277 -15.42 0.51 32.24
CA LEU A 277 -16.03 1.84 32.42
C LEU A 277 -17.55 1.82 32.33
N THR A 278 -18.18 0.71 32.00
CA THR A 278 -19.63 0.49 32.07
C THR A 278 -19.96 -0.28 33.34
N PRO A 279 -20.64 0.34 34.33
CA PRO A 279 -21.09 -0.32 35.54
C PRO A 279 -22.14 -1.39 35.27
#